data_b9ba2c454d316c6331517788baeeae46
#
_entry.id   b9ba2c454d316c6331517788baeeae46
#
_cell.length_a   1.000
_cell.length_b   1.000
_cell.length_c   1.000
_cell.angle_alpha   90.00
_cell.angle_beta   90.00
_cell.angle_gamma   90.00
#
_symmetry.space_group_name_H-M   'P 1'
#
loop_
_entity.id
_entity.type
_entity.pdbx_description
1 polymer ?
#
loop_
_entity_poly.entity_id
_entity_poly.type
_entity_poly.pdbx_seq_one_letter_code
_entity_poly.pdbx_strand_id
1 'polypeptide(L)'
;MDMMRVGALWRYPVKSLQGGRVDTLDVTPTGVVGDRRWGIVPVDADKVLSAKRVPELLDATADGDTLVLPDGTRIHIDDPGVHAALSAWLGREVVVRSTSDSAGLAYDMTFDPPNDDAEVFAIPVPPGTFLDLAAVHLLTTATLDGCRSARPDLDWDVRRFRPNVVVDVTGEPFVE
;
A
#
# COMPACT_ATOMS: atom_id res chain seq x y z
N MET A 1 -30.30 -14.58 -6.23
CA MET A 1 -29.03 -14.86 -5.51
C MET A 1 -27.97 -14.13 -6.29
N ASP A 2 -27.57 -12.97 -5.82
CA ASP A 2 -26.55 -12.18 -6.50
C ASP A 2 -25.25 -12.97 -6.49
N MET A 3 -24.70 -13.20 -7.67
CA MET A 3 -23.43 -13.96 -7.77
C MET A 3 -22.27 -13.03 -7.41
N MET A 4 -21.66 -13.28 -6.28
CA MET A 4 -20.38 -12.69 -5.92
C MET A 4 -19.27 -13.45 -6.61
N ARG A 5 -18.34 -12.73 -7.25
CA ARG A 5 -17.15 -13.34 -7.86
C ARG A 5 -15.92 -12.44 -7.65
N VAL A 6 -14.76 -13.05 -7.63
CA VAL A 6 -13.52 -12.30 -7.66
C VAL A 6 -13.36 -11.65 -9.05
N GLY A 7 -13.39 -10.34 -9.08
CA GLY A 7 -13.24 -9.53 -10.30
C GLY A 7 -11.77 -9.16 -10.58
N ALA A 8 -10.99 -8.93 -9.53
CA ALA A 8 -9.55 -8.64 -9.67
C ALA A 8 -8.78 -8.99 -8.41
N LEU A 9 -7.52 -9.38 -8.62
CA LEU A 9 -6.55 -9.59 -7.54
C LEU A 9 -5.38 -8.61 -7.72
N TRP A 10 -4.88 -8.09 -6.59
CA TRP A 10 -3.81 -7.10 -6.56
C TRP A 10 -2.78 -7.45 -5.49
N ARG A 11 -1.53 -7.16 -5.78
CA ARG A 11 -0.44 -7.27 -4.82
C ARG A 11 0.38 -5.98 -4.81
N TYR A 12 0.75 -5.53 -3.61
CA TYR A 12 1.48 -4.30 -3.34
C TYR A 12 2.77 -4.63 -2.58
N PRO A 13 3.85 -5.00 -3.26
CA PRO A 13 5.06 -5.51 -2.60
C PRO A 13 5.70 -4.53 -1.61
N VAL A 14 5.57 -3.22 -1.89
CA VAL A 14 6.15 -2.16 -1.07
C VAL A 14 5.05 -1.34 -0.40
N LYS A 15 5.20 -1.11 0.91
CA LYS A 15 4.28 -0.23 1.65
C LYS A 15 4.17 1.13 0.97
N SER A 16 2.93 1.59 0.81
CA SER A 16 2.55 2.89 0.23
C SER A 16 2.83 3.08 -1.25
N LEU A 17 3.63 2.26 -1.93
CA LEU A 17 3.74 2.31 -3.39
C LEU A 17 2.53 1.65 -4.05
N GLN A 18 2.28 2.00 -5.31
CA GLN A 18 1.33 1.27 -6.15
C GLN A 18 1.83 -0.15 -6.41
N GLY A 19 0.88 -1.05 -6.66
CA GLY A 19 1.15 -2.44 -7.01
C GLY A 19 0.61 -2.79 -8.39
N GLY A 20 0.53 -4.10 -8.65
CA GLY A 20 0.04 -4.65 -9.90
C GLY A 20 -1.07 -5.67 -9.73
N ARG A 21 -1.84 -5.89 -10.81
CA ARG A 21 -2.78 -7.00 -10.90
C ARG A 21 -2.01 -8.32 -10.99
N VAL A 22 -2.57 -9.35 -10.36
CA VAL A 22 -2.04 -10.71 -10.39
C VAL A 22 -3.16 -11.70 -10.69
N ASP A 23 -2.82 -12.88 -11.18
CA ASP A 23 -3.81 -13.92 -11.49
C ASP A 23 -4.15 -14.75 -10.26
N THR A 24 -3.24 -14.82 -9.30
CA THR A 24 -3.39 -15.62 -8.07
C THR A 24 -2.82 -14.90 -6.85
N LEU A 25 -3.41 -15.16 -5.70
CA LEU A 25 -2.88 -14.76 -4.39
C LEU A 25 -2.78 -15.99 -3.48
N ASP A 26 -1.61 -16.18 -2.89
CA ASP A 26 -1.45 -17.12 -1.78
C ASP A 26 -1.71 -16.39 -0.48
N VAL A 27 -2.76 -16.81 0.23
CA VAL A 27 -3.20 -16.17 1.48
C VAL A 27 -2.79 -17.04 2.66
N THR A 28 -2.15 -16.43 3.64
CA THR A 28 -1.72 -17.05 4.90
C THR A 28 -2.38 -16.34 6.09
N PRO A 29 -2.30 -16.88 7.30
CA PRO A 29 -2.78 -16.17 8.49
C PRO A 29 -2.15 -14.80 8.72
N THR A 30 -0.96 -14.53 8.15
CA THR A 30 -0.24 -13.26 8.28
C THR A 30 -0.43 -12.34 7.08
N GLY A 31 -1.26 -12.72 6.09
CA GLY A 31 -1.57 -11.89 4.92
C GLY A 31 -1.25 -12.57 3.60
N VAL A 32 -1.24 -11.77 2.55
CA VAL A 32 -0.94 -12.20 1.19
C VAL A 32 0.57 -12.33 1.01
N VAL A 33 1.01 -13.47 0.50
CA VAL A 33 2.43 -13.73 0.25
C VAL A 33 3.01 -12.70 -0.74
N GLY A 34 4.10 -12.05 -0.34
CA GLY A 34 4.77 -11.02 -1.15
C GLY A 34 4.12 -9.63 -1.11
N ASP A 35 3.02 -9.48 -0.37
CA ASP A 35 2.35 -8.18 -0.17
C ASP A 35 2.99 -7.45 1.01
N ARG A 36 3.25 -6.11 0.86
CA ARG A 36 3.84 -5.22 1.89
C ARG A 36 5.06 -5.84 2.60
N ARG A 37 5.90 -6.55 1.86
CA ARG A 37 7.13 -7.15 2.40
C ARG A 37 8.30 -6.18 2.49
N TRP A 38 8.16 -4.98 1.89
CA TRP A 38 9.17 -3.95 1.89
C TRP A 38 8.60 -2.63 2.40
N GLY A 39 9.42 -1.86 3.12
CA GLY A 39 9.14 -0.51 3.58
C GLY A 39 10.27 0.44 3.23
N ILE A 40 9.95 1.71 2.98
CA ILE A 40 10.93 2.78 2.78
C ILE A 40 11.08 3.52 4.11
N VAL A 41 12.31 3.68 4.57
CA VAL A 41 12.64 4.22 5.90
C VAL A 41 13.68 5.30 5.74
N PRO A 42 13.51 6.51 6.30
CA PRO A 42 14.56 7.52 6.38
C PRO A 42 15.77 6.99 7.17
N VAL A 43 16.97 7.38 6.75
CA VAL A 43 18.22 6.91 7.41
C VAL A 43 18.34 7.42 8.84
N ASP A 44 17.77 8.58 9.13
CA ASP A 44 17.82 9.28 10.42
C ASP A 44 16.63 9.00 11.35
N ALA A 45 15.74 8.06 10.98
CA ALA A 45 14.55 7.75 11.76
C ALA A 45 14.16 6.27 11.68
N ASP A 46 13.60 5.75 12.77
CA ASP A 46 13.06 4.39 12.85
C ASP A 46 11.57 4.33 12.44
N LYS A 47 11.20 5.12 11.42
CA LYS A 47 9.81 5.28 10.99
C LYS A 47 9.64 4.91 9.52
N VAL A 48 8.71 4.00 9.25
CA VAL A 48 8.38 3.63 7.88
C VAL A 48 7.54 4.73 7.25
N LEU A 49 7.94 5.21 6.07
CA LEU A 49 7.19 6.20 5.32
C LEU A 49 5.82 5.66 4.92
N SER A 50 4.82 6.53 5.00
CA SER A 50 3.46 6.22 4.55
C SER A 50 2.95 7.29 3.59
N ALA A 51 2.09 6.89 2.64
CA ALA A 51 1.48 7.82 1.68
C ALA A 51 0.59 8.89 2.33
N LYS A 52 0.16 8.69 3.57
CA LYS A 52 -0.55 9.73 4.35
C LYS A 52 0.33 10.95 4.64
N ARG A 53 1.63 10.74 4.81
CA ARG A 53 2.61 11.80 5.12
C ARG A 53 3.52 12.14 3.95
N VAL A 54 3.65 11.24 2.98
CA VAL A 54 4.47 11.37 1.79
C VAL A 54 3.63 10.88 0.60
N PRO A 55 2.67 11.70 0.11
CA PRO A 55 1.73 11.31 -0.95
C PRO A 55 2.42 10.86 -2.24
N GLU A 56 3.60 11.40 -2.52
CA GLU A 56 4.43 11.09 -3.69
C GLU A 56 4.73 9.58 -3.81
N LEU A 57 4.69 8.83 -2.70
CA LEU A 57 4.88 7.38 -2.74
C LEU A 57 3.85 6.67 -3.64
N LEU A 58 2.68 7.25 -3.84
CA LEU A 58 1.65 6.71 -4.73
C LEU A 58 1.97 6.89 -6.22
N ASP A 59 2.97 7.71 -6.56
CA ASP A 59 3.39 7.95 -7.94
C ASP A 59 4.35 6.86 -8.47
N ALA A 60 4.93 6.06 -7.56
CA ALA A 60 5.76 4.93 -7.92
C ALA A 60 5.00 3.61 -7.84
N THR A 61 5.46 2.62 -8.60
CA THR A 61 4.84 1.27 -8.66
C THR A 61 5.88 0.22 -8.32
N ALA A 62 5.44 -0.86 -7.67
CA ALA A 62 6.24 -2.06 -7.48
C ALA A 62 5.60 -3.24 -8.22
N ASP A 63 6.35 -3.86 -9.12
CA ASP A 63 5.99 -5.07 -9.85
C ASP A 63 6.94 -6.20 -9.40
N GLY A 64 6.46 -7.06 -8.52
CA GLY A 64 7.33 -7.99 -7.79
C GLY A 64 8.42 -7.23 -7.03
N ASP A 65 9.67 -7.57 -7.29
CA ASP A 65 10.84 -6.94 -6.67
C ASP A 65 11.45 -5.81 -7.55
N THR A 66 10.72 -5.36 -8.59
CA THR A 66 11.14 -4.22 -9.43
C THR A 66 10.33 -2.98 -9.10
N LEU A 67 11.01 -1.89 -8.77
CA LEU A 67 10.43 -0.57 -8.59
C LEU A 67 10.41 0.18 -9.93
N VAL A 68 9.33 0.91 -10.17
CA VAL A 68 9.21 1.84 -11.30
C VAL A 68 8.93 3.22 -10.72
N LEU A 69 9.89 4.11 -10.83
CA LEU A 69 9.81 5.48 -10.34
C LEU A 69 9.06 6.38 -11.34
N PRO A 70 8.59 7.57 -10.92
CA PRO A 70 7.81 8.46 -11.79
C PRO A 70 8.55 8.93 -13.05
N ASP A 71 9.87 8.98 -13.03
CA ASP A 71 10.70 9.33 -14.19
C ASP A 71 10.90 8.16 -15.19
N GLY A 72 10.30 6.99 -14.90
CA GLY A 72 10.42 5.77 -15.69
C GLY A 72 11.62 4.89 -15.30
N THR A 73 12.44 5.30 -14.34
CA THR A 73 13.54 4.46 -13.84
C THR A 73 12.99 3.15 -13.31
N ARG A 74 13.54 2.04 -13.81
CA ARG A 74 13.24 0.67 -13.35
C ARG A 74 14.46 0.12 -12.62
N ILE A 75 14.27 -0.26 -11.36
CA ILE A 75 15.36 -0.73 -10.52
C ILE A 75 14.91 -1.91 -9.66
N HIS A 76 15.73 -2.96 -9.57
CA HIS A 76 15.45 -4.09 -8.68
C HIS A 76 15.69 -3.69 -7.23
N ILE A 77 14.90 -4.23 -6.31
CA ILE A 77 14.96 -3.83 -4.90
C ILE A 77 16.30 -4.22 -4.22
N ASP A 78 16.95 -5.26 -4.73
CA ASP A 78 18.28 -5.69 -4.26
C ASP A 78 19.43 -5.02 -5.02
N ASP A 79 19.14 -4.11 -5.96
CA ASP A 79 20.19 -3.36 -6.66
C ASP A 79 20.94 -2.45 -5.67
N PRO A 80 22.28 -2.43 -5.67
CA PRO A 80 23.06 -1.55 -4.79
C PRO A 80 22.71 -0.07 -4.91
N GLY A 81 22.19 0.36 -6.08
CA GLY A 81 21.77 1.74 -6.35
C GLY A 81 20.36 2.08 -5.89
N VAL A 82 19.55 1.13 -5.41
CA VAL A 82 18.13 1.36 -5.10
C VAL A 82 17.94 2.47 -4.06
N HIS A 83 18.77 2.49 -3.02
CA HIS A 83 18.68 3.51 -1.97
C HIS A 83 18.99 4.91 -2.51
N ALA A 84 20.00 5.02 -3.38
CA ALA A 84 20.36 6.30 -3.99
C ALA A 84 19.24 6.78 -4.94
N ALA A 85 18.66 5.91 -5.75
CA ALA A 85 17.57 6.24 -6.66
C ALA A 85 16.32 6.72 -5.88
N LEU A 86 15.92 6.01 -4.83
CA LEU A 86 14.81 6.40 -3.97
C LEU A 86 15.08 7.71 -3.23
N SER A 87 16.30 7.90 -2.73
CA SER A 87 16.70 9.13 -2.03
C SER A 87 16.68 10.35 -2.96
N ALA A 88 17.15 10.18 -4.18
CA ALA A 88 17.10 11.24 -5.21
C ALA A 88 15.65 11.61 -5.56
N TRP A 89 14.78 10.62 -5.73
CA TRP A 89 13.37 10.87 -6.03
C TRP A 89 12.64 11.57 -4.87
N LEU A 90 12.83 11.09 -3.63
CA LEU A 90 12.11 11.60 -2.45
C LEU A 90 12.76 12.86 -1.83
N GLY A 91 13.92 13.31 -2.33
CA GLY A 91 14.63 14.49 -1.82
C GLY A 91 15.13 14.34 -0.37
N ARG A 92 15.27 13.10 0.12
CA ARG A 92 15.79 12.76 1.45
C ARG A 92 16.49 11.42 1.44
N GLU A 93 17.45 11.22 2.35
CA GLU A 93 18.14 9.95 2.48
C GLU A 93 17.20 8.86 3.03
N VAL A 94 17.00 7.80 2.24
CA VAL A 94 16.14 6.66 2.59
C VAL A 94 16.81 5.33 2.26
N VAL A 95 16.38 4.30 2.96
CA VAL A 95 16.73 2.90 2.68
C VAL A 95 15.48 2.05 2.53
N VAL A 96 15.59 0.97 1.79
CA VAL A 96 14.56 -0.08 1.76
C VAL A 96 14.86 -1.07 2.87
N ARG A 97 13.84 -1.44 3.62
CA ARG A 97 13.88 -2.48 4.66
C ARG A 97 12.93 -3.61 4.31
N SER A 98 13.36 -4.83 4.49
CA SER A 98 12.50 -6.00 4.38
C SER A 98 11.75 -6.27 5.69
N THR A 99 10.72 -7.12 5.63
CA THR A 99 9.99 -7.56 6.83
C THR A 99 10.87 -8.32 7.81
N SER A 100 11.96 -8.97 7.36
CA SER A 100 12.95 -9.62 8.24
C SER A 100 13.82 -8.61 8.99
N ASP A 101 13.87 -7.36 8.54
CA ASP A 101 14.67 -6.27 9.09
C ASP A 101 13.78 -5.12 9.60
N SER A 102 12.60 -5.46 10.12
CA SER A 102 11.61 -4.50 10.60
C SER A 102 11.63 -4.28 12.12
N ALA A 103 12.52 -4.96 12.83
CA ALA A 103 12.61 -4.82 14.28
C ALA A 103 12.96 -3.38 14.69
N GLY A 104 12.19 -2.83 15.62
CA GLY A 104 12.35 -1.45 16.10
C GLY A 104 11.71 -0.38 15.24
N LEU A 105 11.21 -0.72 14.04
CA LEU A 105 10.48 0.23 13.19
C LEU A 105 9.07 0.50 13.72
N ALA A 106 8.57 1.71 13.43
CA ALA A 106 7.25 2.15 13.79
C ALA A 106 6.54 2.88 12.64
N TYR A 107 5.23 3.05 12.76
CA TYR A 107 4.41 3.93 11.93
C TYR A 107 4.03 5.18 12.70
N ASP A 108 3.94 6.30 12.02
CA ASP A 108 3.23 7.48 12.50
C ASP A 108 1.74 7.33 12.22
N MET A 109 0.94 7.27 13.26
CA MET A 109 -0.51 7.08 13.20
C MET A 109 -1.25 8.23 13.86
N THR A 110 -2.46 8.50 13.35
CA THR A 110 -3.48 9.31 14.02
C THR A 110 -4.80 8.54 14.00
N PHE A 111 -5.59 8.64 15.06
CA PHE A 111 -6.93 8.03 15.15
C PHE A 111 -8.06 9.07 15.09
N ASP A 112 -7.77 10.27 14.66
CA ASP A 112 -8.76 11.32 14.47
C ASP A 112 -8.91 11.70 12.99
N PRO A 113 -9.37 10.77 12.11
CA PRO A 113 -9.75 11.13 10.77
C PRO A 113 -11.04 11.98 10.82
N PRO A 114 -11.20 13.03 10.01
CA PRO A 114 -10.34 13.38 8.87
C PRO A 114 -9.20 14.35 9.21
N ASN A 115 -8.88 14.55 10.48
CA ASN A 115 -7.87 15.51 10.91
C ASN A 115 -6.46 14.87 10.88
N ASP A 116 -5.77 14.98 9.74
CA ASP A 116 -4.40 14.49 9.59
C ASP A 116 -3.36 15.30 10.40
N ASP A 117 -3.75 16.47 10.94
CA ASP A 117 -2.93 17.32 11.83
C ASP A 117 -3.14 16.99 13.31
N ALA A 118 -3.99 16.01 13.65
CA ALA A 118 -4.16 15.55 15.02
C ALA A 118 -2.86 14.97 15.59
N GLU A 119 -2.81 14.84 16.91
CA GLU A 119 -1.66 14.25 17.60
C GLU A 119 -1.24 12.93 16.98
N VAL A 120 0.03 12.87 16.57
CA VAL A 120 0.64 11.70 15.95
C VAL A 120 1.36 10.89 17.02
N PHE A 121 1.12 9.60 17.05
CA PHE A 121 1.81 8.68 17.92
C PHE A 121 2.42 7.52 17.12
N ALA A 122 3.50 6.96 17.66
CA ALA A 122 4.21 5.85 17.04
C ALA A 122 3.56 4.52 17.41
N ILE A 123 3.25 3.69 16.40
CA ILE A 123 2.82 2.31 16.59
C ILE A 123 3.90 1.38 16.03
N PRO A 124 4.38 0.40 16.81
CA PRO A 124 5.36 -0.56 16.31
C PRO A 124 4.86 -1.28 15.05
N VAL A 125 5.76 -1.47 14.09
CA VAL A 125 5.48 -2.31 12.91
C VAL A 125 5.19 -3.74 13.37
N PRO A 126 4.10 -4.36 12.89
CA PRO A 126 3.81 -5.76 13.21
C PRO A 126 4.95 -6.69 12.72
N PRO A 127 5.33 -7.72 13.49
CA PRO A 127 6.37 -8.65 13.07
C PRO A 127 6.08 -9.31 11.73
N GLY A 128 7.06 -9.30 10.83
CA GLY A 128 6.99 -10.04 9.56
C GLY A 128 6.13 -9.38 8.47
N THR A 129 5.63 -8.16 8.66
CA THR A 129 4.80 -7.46 7.67
C THR A 129 4.88 -5.95 7.82
N PHE A 130 4.63 -5.23 6.70
CA PHE A 130 4.40 -3.78 6.71
C PHE A 130 2.91 -3.44 6.51
N LEU A 131 2.00 -4.34 6.85
CA LEU A 131 0.56 -4.09 6.87
C LEU A 131 0.21 -3.12 8.03
N ASP A 132 -0.84 -2.32 7.82
CA ASP A 132 -1.33 -1.40 8.86
C ASP A 132 -2.28 -2.09 9.84
N LEU A 133 -3.38 -2.68 9.35
CA LEU A 133 -4.45 -3.22 10.20
C LEU A 133 -4.92 -4.62 9.79
N ALA A 134 -5.03 -4.90 8.49
CA ALA A 134 -5.67 -6.11 8.00
C ALA A 134 -4.72 -6.94 7.14
N ALA A 135 -4.77 -8.25 7.31
CA ALA A 135 -3.99 -9.20 6.53
C ALA A 135 -4.39 -9.23 5.04
N VAL A 136 -5.66 -8.97 4.75
CA VAL A 136 -6.23 -8.88 3.40
C VAL A 136 -7.19 -7.70 3.37
N HIS A 137 -7.08 -6.86 2.36
CA HIS A 137 -8.02 -5.79 2.09
C HIS A 137 -8.93 -6.19 0.92
N LEU A 138 -10.23 -6.23 1.18
CA LEU A 138 -11.27 -6.50 0.20
C LEU A 138 -12.05 -5.22 -0.11
N LEU A 139 -12.43 -5.05 -1.37
CA LEU A 139 -13.27 -3.96 -1.84
C LEU A 139 -14.29 -4.49 -2.82
N THR A 140 -15.54 -4.03 -2.75
CA THR A 140 -16.58 -4.42 -3.70
C THR A 140 -16.75 -3.42 -4.84
N THR A 141 -17.20 -3.88 -5.99
CA THR A 141 -17.57 -2.98 -7.10
C THR A 141 -18.77 -2.11 -6.73
N ALA A 142 -19.72 -2.64 -5.93
CA ALA A 142 -20.86 -1.86 -5.44
C ALA A 142 -20.42 -0.66 -4.60
N THR A 143 -19.42 -0.81 -3.71
CA THR A 143 -18.85 0.30 -2.93
C THR A 143 -18.19 1.35 -3.82
N LEU A 144 -17.40 0.92 -4.83
CA LEU A 144 -16.80 1.86 -5.80
C LEU A 144 -17.87 2.63 -6.60
N ASP A 145 -18.95 1.96 -7.01
CA ASP A 145 -20.04 2.60 -7.74
C ASP A 145 -20.84 3.55 -6.83
N GLY A 146 -21.02 3.21 -5.56
CA GLY A 146 -21.58 4.10 -4.55
C GLY A 146 -20.74 5.38 -4.38
N CYS A 147 -19.44 5.25 -4.29
CA CYS A 147 -18.50 6.39 -4.24
C CYS A 147 -18.61 7.27 -5.50
N ARG A 148 -18.61 6.67 -6.70
CA ARG A 148 -18.75 7.38 -7.98
C ARG A 148 -20.10 8.13 -8.07
N SER A 149 -21.17 7.51 -7.57
CA SER A 149 -22.49 8.12 -7.54
C SER A 149 -22.56 9.29 -6.56
N ALA A 150 -21.96 9.16 -5.40
CA ALA A 150 -21.95 10.20 -4.37
C ALA A 150 -21.06 11.40 -4.74
N ARG A 151 -19.92 11.16 -5.39
CA ARG A 151 -18.95 12.19 -5.77
C ARG A 151 -18.41 11.91 -7.18
N PRO A 152 -19.19 12.21 -8.23
CA PRO A 152 -18.80 11.97 -9.62
C PRO A 152 -17.68 12.91 -10.12
N ASP A 153 -17.38 13.94 -9.36
CA ASP A 153 -16.31 14.91 -9.61
C ASP A 153 -14.91 14.38 -9.24
N LEU A 154 -14.85 13.24 -8.54
CA LEU A 154 -13.60 12.62 -8.10
C LEU A 154 -13.24 11.38 -8.92
N ASP A 155 -11.95 11.11 -9.02
CA ASP A 155 -11.44 9.86 -9.58
C ASP A 155 -11.47 8.77 -8.51
N TRP A 156 -12.31 7.75 -8.73
CA TRP A 156 -12.49 6.58 -7.87
C TRP A 156 -11.76 5.36 -8.44
N ASP A 157 -10.47 5.53 -8.81
CA ASP A 157 -9.63 4.41 -9.21
C ASP A 157 -9.42 3.46 -8.02
N VAL A 158 -9.56 2.16 -8.28
CA VAL A 158 -9.38 1.09 -7.28
C VAL A 158 -8.02 1.16 -6.58
N ARG A 159 -6.99 1.61 -7.29
CA ARG A 159 -5.62 1.73 -6.78
C ARG A 159 -5.49 2.72 -5.62
N ARG A 160 -6.42 3.67 -5.47
CA ARG A 160 -6.46 4.59 -4.31
C ARG A 160 -6.68 3.87 -3.00
N PHE A 161 -7.46 2.79 -3.03
CA PHE A 161 -7.81 1.98 -1.85
C PHE A 161 -6.80 0.85 -1.61
N ARG A 162 -6.06 0.46 -2.66
CA ARG A 162 -5.05 -0.59 -2.61
C ARG A 162 -5.57 -1.93 -2.05
N PRO A 163 -6.74 -2.43 -2.53
CA PRO A 163 -7.28 -3.71 -2.09
C PRO A 163 -6.47 -4.87 -2.66
N ASN A 164 -6.40 -5.97 -1.93
CA ASN A 164 -5.86 -7.22 -2.45
C ASN A 164 -6.89 -7.95 -3.31
N VAL A 165 -8.17 -7.85 -2.95
CA VAL A 165 -9.27 -8.52 -3.64
C VAL A 165 -10.34 -7.49 -4.00
N VAL A 166 -10.72 -7.44 -5.27
CA VAL A 166 -11.92 -6.74 -5.73
C VAL A 166 -12.98 -7.78 -6.03
N VAL A 167 -14.13 -7.65 -5.39
CA VAL A 167 -15.27 -8.55 -5.59
C VAL A 167 -16.30 -7.87 -6.45
N ASP A 168 -16.65 -8.48 -7.57
CA ASP A 168 -17.78 -8.07 -8.39
C ASP A 168 -19.07 -8.49 -7.68
N VAL A 169 -19.87 -7.52 -7.32
CA VAL A 169 -21.16 -7.72 -6.68
C VAL A 169 -22.11 -6.61 -7.07
N THR A 170 -23.38 -6.98 -7.25
CA THR A 170 -24.49 -6.04 -7.38
C THR A 170 -25.23 -5.98 -6.04
N GLY A 171 -25.52 -4.80 -5.54
CA GLY A 171 -26.18 -4.65 -4.25
C GLY A 171 -25.96 -3.27 -3.63
N GLU A 172 -26.22 -3.18 -2.35
CA GLU A 172 -26.00 -1.95 -1.61
C GLU A 172 -24.50 -1.68 -1.42
N PRO A 173 -24.02 -0.43 -1.61
CA PRO A 173 -22.64 -0.06 -1.34
C PRO A 173 -22.34 -0.09 0.16
N PHE A 174 -21.05 -0.24 0.51
CA PHE A 174 -20.54 -0.19 1.90
C PHE A 174 -21.05 -1.32 2.81
N VAL A 175 -21.37 -2.47 2.22
CA VAL A 175 -21.78 -3.70 2.91
C VAL A 175 -20.80 -4.80 2.51
N GLU A 176 -19.60 -4.80 3.13
CA GLU A 176 -18.54 -5.80 2.97
C GLU A 176 -18.50 -6.78 4.14
#